data_78d18a40ebac9f4e469c2fbb2ca8037d
#
_entry.id   78d18a40ebac9f4e469c2fbb2ca8037d
#
_cell.length_a   1.000
_cell.length_b   1.000
_cell.length_c   1.000
_cell.angle_alpha   90.00
_cell.angle_beta   90.00
_cell.angle_gamma   90.00
#
_symmetry.space_group_name_H-M   'P 1'
#
loop_
_entity.id
_entity.type
_entity.pdbx_description
1 polymer ?
#
loop_
_entity_poly.entity_id
_entity_poly.type
_entity_poly.pdbx_seq_one_letter_code
_entity_poly.pdbx_strand_id
1 'polypeptide(L)'
;MRDLDASQKFYEQYLGLVRSPAGPSHAVVFQTAPIAFAVRGVVPGTDLESVPQPGIGTAVWLHATDVQAIHDALISDGHRIVAAPIDGPFGRTFTFADPDGYHVTLHDRA
;
A
#
# COMPACT_ATOMS: atom_id res chain seq x y z
N MET A 1 -3.97 10.01 3.92
CA MET A 1 -5.07 9.37 3.16
C MET A 1 -6.31 10.24 3.21
N ARG A 2 -6.98 10.42 2.07
CA ARG A 2 -8.21 11.23 2.00
C ARG A 2 -9.37 10.56 2.75
N ASP A 3 -9.50 9.25 2.59
CA ASP A 3 -10.53 8.43 3.24
C ASP A 3 -9.82 7.29 3.97
N LEU A 4 -9.64 7.46 5.27
CA LEU A 4 -8.88 6.50 6.07
C LEU A 4 -9.55 5.13 6.14
N ASP A 5 -10.89 5.09 6.19
CA ASP A 5 -11.62 3.82 6.21
C ASP A 5 -11.47 3.06 4.89
N ALA A 6 -11.52 3.75 3.77
CA ALA A 6 -11.31 3.13 2.45
C ALA A 6 -9.88 2.60 2.32
N SER A 7 -8.89 3.34 2.79
CA SER A 7 -7.50 2.90 2.78
C SER A 7 -7.29 1.69 3.68
N GLN A 8 -7.88 1.69 4.88
CA GLN A 8 -7.82 0.54 5.77
C GLN A 8 -8.37 -0.72 5.10
N LYS A 9 -9.56 -0.63 4.51
CA LYS A 9 -10.19 -1.76 3.83
C LYS A 9 -9.35 -2.27 2.66
N PHE A 10 -8.78 -1.36 1.89
CA PHE A 10 -7.91 -1.71 0.77
C PHE A 10 -6.71 -2.55 1.24
N TYR A 11 -5.98 -2.08 2.24
CA TYR A 11 -4.78 -2.78 2.72
C TYR A 11 -5.13 -4.09 3.44
N GLU A 12 -6.27 -4.16 4.13
CA GLU A 12 -6.74 -5.41 4.73
C GLU A 12 -7.13 -6.43 3.66
N GLN A 13 -7.86 -6.00 2.65
CA GLN A 13 -8.39 -6.89 1.62
C GLN A 13 -7.30 -7.45 0.72
N TYR A 14 -6.40 -6.61 0.21
CA TYR A 14 -5.43 -7.02 -0.80
C TYR A 14 -4.12 -7.50 -0.22
N LEU A 15 -3.64 -6.87 0.85
CA LEU A 15 -2.37 -7.25 1.46
C LEU A 15 -2.54 -8.15 2.69
N GLY A 16 -3.77 -8.36 3.13
CA GLY A 16 -4.04 -9.21 4.29
C GLY A 16 -3.50 -8.65 5.59
N LEU A 17 -3.32 -7.33 5.67
CA LEU A 17 -2.79 -6.72 6.89
C LEU A 17 -3.83 -6.76 8.01
N VAL A 18 -3.35 -6.93 9.24
CA VAL A 18 -4.19 -7.03 10.43
C VAL A 18 -4.04 -5.75 11.25
N ARG A 19 -5.17 -5.09 11.50
CA ARG A 19 -5.17 -3.86 12.29
C ARG A 19 -4.78 -4.14 13.73
N SER A 20 -3.88 -3.30 14.25
CA SER A 20 -3.58 -3.26 15.69
C SER A 20 -4.77 -2.65 16.44
N PRO A 21 -5.14 -3.21 17.62
CA PRO A 21 -6.19 -2.62 18.45
C PRO A 21 -5.79 -1.27 19.05
N ALA A 22 -4.48 -0.99 19.12
CA ALA A 22 -3.95 0.28 19.62
C ALA A 22 -3.60 1.20 18.46
N GLY A 23 -3.70 2.50 18.70
CA GLY A 23 -3.34 3.51 17.72
C GLY A 23 -4.14 4.79 17.90
N PRO A 24 -3.65 5.91 17.36
CA PRO A 24 -4.36 7.19 17.45
C PRO A 24 -5.58 7.21 16.50
N SER A 25 -6.49 8.14 16.76
CA SER A 25 -7.71 8.25 15.92
C SER A 25 -7.44 8.70 14.50
N HIS A 26 -6.30 9.33 14.23
CA HIS A 26 -5.95 9.85 12.91
C HIS A 26 -5.18 8.85 12.05
N ALA A 27 -4.97 7.63 12.52
CA ALA A 27 -4.20 6.63 11.78
C ALA A 27 -4.72 5.22 12.06
N VAL A 28 -4.49 4.33 11.11
CA VAL A 28 -4.70 2.89 11.26
C VAL A 28 -3.33 2.23 11.25
N VAL A 29 -2.98 1.57 12.34
CA VAL A 29 -1.71 0.86 12.49
C VAL A 29 -1.93 -0.61 12.23
N PHE A 30 -1.10 -1.21 11.38
CA PHE A 30 -1.15 -2.62 11.05
C PHE A 30 -0.02 -3.38 11.74
N GLN A 31 -0.32 -4.62 12.14
CA GLN A 31 0.65 -5.53 12.74
C GLN A 31 1.51 -6.14 11.64
N THR A 32 2.66 -5.55 11.39
CA THR A 32 3.63 -6.04 10.41
C THR A 32 4.98 -6.27 11.07
N ALA A 33 5.79 -7.16 10.50
CA ALA A 33 7.11 -7.49 11.03
C ALA A 33 8.19 -7.05 10.03
N PRO A 34 9.35 -6.57 10.51
CA PRO A 34 9.77 -6.39 11.90
C PRO A 34 9.24 -5.12 12.57
N ILE A 35 8.64 -4.21 11.80
CA ILE A 35 8.08 -2.96 12.33
C ILE A 35 6.66 -2.77 11.83
N ALA A 36 5.88 -1.95 12.55
CA ALA A 36 4.51 -1.65 12.19
C ALA A 36 4.45 -0.80 10.91
N PHE A 37 3.39 -0.99 10.13
CA PHE A 37 3.01 -0.16 9.00
C PHE A 37 1.71 0.56 9.34
N ALA A 38 1.58 1.80 8.93
CA ALA A 38 0.37 2.55 9.22
C ALA A 38 -0.06 3.41 8.03
N VAL A 39 -1.37 3.61 7.91
CA VAL A 39 -1.94 4.65 7.05
C VAL A 39 -2.57 5.69 7.97
N ARG A 40 -2.54 6.94 7.56
CA ARG A 40 -3.06 8.04 8.37
C ARG A 40 -3.88 8.99 7.54
N GLY A 41 -4.73 9.75 8.22
CA GLY A 41 -5.41 10.88 7.62
C GLY A 41 -4.42 11.91 7.09
N VAL A 42 -4.88 12.81 6.25
CA VAL A 42 -4.04 13.85 5.64
C VAL A 42 -3.40 14.72 6.72
N VAL A 43 -2.10 14.95 6.59
CA VAL A 43 -1.36 15.82 7.51
C VAL A 43 -1.90 17.26 7.35
N PRO A 44 -2.22 17.97 8.44
CA PRO A 44 -2.69 19.35 8.35
C PRO A 44 -1.77 20.21 7.51
N GLY A 45 -2.36 21.00 6.60
CA GLY A 45 -1.60 21.84 5.68
C GLY A 45 -1.20 21.17 4.37
N THR A 46 -1.46 19.87 4.22
CA THR A 46 -1.20 19.14 2.97
C THR A 46 -2.49 19.06 2.13
N ASP A 47 -2.38 19.41 0.86
CA ASP A 47 -3.48 19.28 -0.10
C ASP A 47 -3.12 18.21 -1.13
N LEU A 48 -3.65 17.00 -0.97
CA LEU A 48 -3.37 15.89 -1.88
C LEU A 48 -3.93 16.13 -3.28
N GLU A 49 -4.96 16.95 -3.42
CA GLU A 49 -5.55 17.25 -4.72
C GLU A 49 -4.63 18.10 -5.60
N SER A 50 -3.74 18.90 -4.99
CA SER A 50 -2.79 19.75 -5.72
C SER A 50 -1.48 19.03 -6.05
N VAL A 51 -1.30 17.79 -5.56
CA VAL A 51 -0.07 17.01 -5.77
C VAL A 51 -0.29 16.07 -6.96
N PRO A 52 0.55 16.16 -8.03
CA PRO A 52 0.40 15.28 -9.20
C PRO A 52 0.53 13.79 -8.85
N GLN A 53 1.45 13.48 -7.94
CA GLN A 53 1.64 12.10 -7.46
C GLN A 53 2.05 12.16 -5.98
N PRO A 54 1.18 11.72 -5.05
CA PRO A 54 1.56 11.63 -3.64
C PRO A 54 2.78 10.75 -3.45
N GLY A 55 3.72 11.19 -2.61
CA GLY A 55 4.92 10.43 -2.32
C GLY A 55 5.96 10.42 -3.44
N ILE A 56 5.85 11.29 -4.43
CA ILE A 56 6.85 11.38 -5.52
C ILE A 56 8.26 11.55 -4.93
N GLY A 57 9.22 10.79 -5.46
CA GLY A 57 10.58 10.77 -4.95
C GLY A 57 10.82 9.79 -3.81
N THR A 58 9.78 9.08 -3.36
CA THR A 58 9.85 8.05 -2.32
C THR A 58 9.36 6.72 -2.90
N ALA A 59 10.03 5.63 -2.55
CA ALA A 59 9.59 4.28 -2.90
C ALA A 59 9.26 3.51 -1.62
N VAL A 60 8.07 2.93 -1.58
CA VAL A 60 7.63 2.06 -0.48
C VAL A 60 7.66 0.62 -0.97
N TRP A 61 8.41 -0.22 -0.26
CA TRP A 61 8.54 -1.63 -0.59
C TRP A 61 8.05 -2.46 0.59
N LEU A 62 7.17 -3.42 0.33
CA LEU A 62 6.62 -4.31 1.35
C LEU A 62 6.82 -5.75 0.92
N HIS A 63 7.17 -6.61 1.87
CA HIS A 63 7.27 -8.04 1.64
C HIS A 63 5.88 -8.67 1.61
N ALA A 64 5.65 -9.58 0.66
CA ALA A 64 4.43 -10.36 0.55
C ALA A 64 4.76 -11.75 0.03
N THR A 65 3.97 -12.75 0.42
CA THR A 65 4.21 -14.13 -0.01
C THR A 65 3.51 -14.48 -1.32
N ASP A 66 2.34 -13.88 -1.58
CA ASP A 66 1.51 -14.21 -2.75
C ASP A 66 1.45 -13.03 -3.72
N VAL A 67 2.61 -12.56 -4.17
CA VAL A 67 2.74 -11.34 -4.99
C VAL A 67 1.88 -11.43 -6.26
N GLN A 68 1.94 -12.56 -6.99
CA GLN A 68 1.16 -12.70 -8.22
C GLN A 68 -0.34 -12.73 -7.96
N ALA A 69 -0.78 -13.41 -6.90
CA ALA A 69 -2.20 -13.48 -6.56
C ALA A 69 -2.76 -12.10 -6.16
N ILE A 70 -1.97 -11.31 -5.44
CA ILE A 70 -2.35 -9.94 -5.09
C ILE A 70 -2.49 -9.09 -6.36
N HIS A 71 -1.53 -9.18 -7.27
CA HIS A 71 -1.61 -8.49 -8.57
C HIS A 71 -2.89 -8.86 -9.31
N ASP A 72 -3.19 -10.15 -9.42
CA ASP A 72 -4.33 -10.63 -10.18
C ASP A 72 -5.65 -10.15 -9.57
N ALA A 73 -5.75 -10.11 -8.24
CA ALA A 73 -6.92 -9.59 -7.56
C ALA A 73 -7.11 -8.09 -7.80
N LEU A 74 -6.03 -7.32 -7.75
CA LEU A 74 -6.08 -5.87 -8.01
C LEU A 74 -6.53 -5.58 -9.45
N ILE A 75 -5.97 -6.28 -10.42
CA ILE A 75 -6.36 -6.14 -11.84
C ILE A 75 -7.85 -6.49 -12.01
N SER A 76 -8.28 -7.61 -11.43
CA SER A 76 -9.68 -8.08 -11.52
C SER A 76 -10.67 -7.05 -10.98
N ASP A 77 -10.30 -6.33 -9.94
CA ASP A 77 -11.16 -5.31 -9.31
C ASP A 77 -10.96 -3.91 -9.90
N GLY A 78 -10.17 -3.78 -10.97
CA GLY A 78 -9.99 -2.52 -11.69
C GLY A 78 -9.03 -1.52 -11.05
N HIS A 79 -8.17 -1.97 -10.13
CA HIS A 79 -7.17 -1.11 -9.52
C HIS A 79 -5.96 -0.88 -10.44
N ARG A 80 -5.31 0.26 -10.28
CA ARG A 80 -4.20 0.65 -11.15
C ARG A 80 -2.92 -0.11 -10.81
N ILE A 81 -2.32 -0.73 -11.83
CA ILE A 81 -0.98 -1.31 -11.74
C ILE A 81 0.00 -0.36 -12.41
N VAL A 82 1.02 0.05 -11.67
CA VAL A 82 2.05 0.98 -12.16
C VAL A 82 3.13 0.24 -12.92
N ALA A 83 3.57 -0.90 -12.40
CA ALA A 83 4.57 -1.75 -13.02
C ALA A 83 4.14 -3.21 -12.93
N ALA A 84 4.15 -3.90 -14.07
CA ALA A 84 3.73 -5.30 -14.17
C ALA A 84 4.67 -6.23 -13.39
N PRO A 85 4.19 -7.44 -13.00
CA PRO A 85 5.03 -8.41 -12.32
C PRO A 85 6.26 -8.78 -13.13
N ILE A 86 7.40 -8.82 -12.47
CA ILE A 86 8.69 -9.18 -13.06
C ILE A 86 9.52 -9.92 -12.00
N ASP A 87 10.34 -10.87 -12.45
CA ASP A 87 11.27 -11.58 -11.59
C ASP A 87 12.63 -10.87 -11.56
N GLY A 88 13.23 -10.80 -10.38
CA GLY A 88 14.49 -10.14 -10.18
C GLY A 88 15.16 -10.54 -8.86
N PRO A 89 16.16 -9.75 -8.41
CA PRO A 89 16.92 -10.08 -7.17
C PRO A 89 16.04 -10.18 -5.92
N PHE A 90 14.92 -9.49 -5.89
CA PHE A 90 13.99 -9.48 -4.75
C PHE A 90 12.79 -10.41 -4.95
N GLY A 91 12.93 -11.39 -5.83
CA GLY A 91 11.88 -12.31 -6.21
C GLY A 91 10.94 -11.70 -7.24
N ARG A 92 9.66 -12.09 -7.20
CA ARG A 92 8.66 -11.49 -8.06
C ARG A 92 8.21 -10.16 -7.45
N THR A 93 8.22 -9.11 -8.26
CA THR A 93 7.83 -7.77 -7.81
C THR A 93 6.81 -7.17 -8.77
N PHE A 94 5.94 -6.33 -8.23
CA PHE A 94 5.13 -5.42 -9.04
C PHE A 94 4.80 -4.19 -8.21
N THR A 95 4.36 -3.12 -8.87
CA THR A 95 3.99 -1.87 -8.21
C THR A 95 2.54 -1.53 -8.53
N PHE A 96 1.78 -1.20 -7.52
CA PHE A 96 0.41 -0.72 -7.67
C PHE A 96 0.28 0.70 -7.12
N ALA A 97 -0.79 1.39 -7.52
CA ALA A 97 -1.20 2.64 -6.90
C ALA A 97 -2.33 2.36 -5.91
N ASP A 98 -2.18 2.86 -4.68
CA ASP A 98 -3.23 2.72 -3.67
C ASP A 98 -4.39 3.70 -3.95
N PRO A 99 -5.49 3.70 -3.14
CA PRO A 99 -6.63 4.57 -3.41
C PRO A 99 -6.31 6.06 -3.48
N ASP A 100 -5.24 6.51 -2.82
CA ASP A 100 -4.80 7.91 -2.87
C ASP A 100 -3.77 8.19 -3.96
N GLY A 101 -3.28 7.16 -4.65
CA GLY A 101 -2.28 7.29 -5.69
C GLY A 101 -0.84 7.06 -5.22
N TYR A 102 -0.62 6.65 -3.98
CA TYR A 102 0.71 6.26 -3.51
C TYR A 102 1.16 4.98 -4.22
N HIS A 103 2.41 4.97 -4.68
CA HIS A 103 2.99 3.80 -5.33
C HIS A 103 3.61 2.88 -4.29
N VAL A 104 3.19 1.62 -4.30
CA VAL A 104 3.70 0.59 -3.39
C VAL A 104 4.18 -0.59 -4.21
N THR A 105 5.41 -1.03 -3.95
CA THR A 105 6.00 -2.21 -4.58
C THR A 105 5.97 -3.38 -3.61
N LEU A 106 5.50 -4.52 -4.06
CA LEU A 106 5.55 -5.77 -3.31
C LEU A 106 6.70 -6.63 -3.84
N HIS A 107 7.34 -7.36 -2.93
CA HIS A 107 8.42 -8.29 -3.26
C HIS A 107 8.29 -9.53 -2.38
N ASP A 108 8.68 -10.71 -2.90
CA ASP A 108 8.54 -11.97 -2.17
C ASP A 108 9.86 -12.57 -1.67
N ARG A 109 10.97 -11.91 -1.93
CA ARG A 109 12.29 -12.32 -1.43
C ARG A 109 12.93 -11.17 -0.67
N ALA A 110 13.38 -11.47 0.54
CA ALA A 110 14.03 -10.47 1.39
C ALA A 110 15.45 -10.13 0.89
#